data_c90417cc1a0d1de2b7ef2e5f50c5c64e
#
_entry.id   c90417cc1a0d1de2b7ef2e5f50c5c64e
#
_cell.length_a   1.000
_cell.length_b   1.000
_cell.length_c   1.000
_cell.angle_alpha   90.00
_cell.angle_beta   90.00
_cell.angle_gamma   90.00
#
_symmetry.space_group_name_H-M   'P 1'
#
loop_
_entity.id
_entity.type
_entity.pdbx_description
1 polymer ?
#
loop_
_entity_poly.entity_id
_entity_poly.type
_entity_poly.pdbx_seq_one_letter_code
_entity_poly.pdbx_strand_id
1 'polypeptide(L)'
;MKRLLDIIDATKELNILRSLKGYKGPFRVMGTYRLIDDGLRPEATVIIKTEKREMHEASTGAGPVDALANVLTKSLSSIFPVIQGVKLVDFSSRIHDSRSGTAAQVEVDIIFSDGDAIWSVVAISENINKASFMALLDGFEYAILSKETA
;
A
#
# COMPACT_ATOMS: atom_id res chain seq x y z
N MET A 1 22.61 15.60 11.43
CA MET A 1 22.18 14.24 11.76
C MET A 1 20.67 14.10 11.56
N LYS A 2 20.28 13.11 10.79
CA LYS A 2 18.86 12.83 10.58
C LYS A 2 18.22 12.37 11.87
N ARG A 3 17.07 12.90 12.15
CA ARG A 3 16.29 12.41 13.28
C ARG A 3 15.70 11.05 12.95
N LEU A 4 16.02 10.06 13.75
CA LEU A 4 15.52 8.70 13.54
C LEU A 4 14.01 8.59 13.74
N LEU A 5 13.39 9.61 14.33
CA LEU A 5 11.97 9.56 14.69
C LEU A 5 11.07 10.40 13.76
N ASP A 6 11.63 11.01 12.73
CA ASP A 6 10.84 11.80 11.81
C ASP A 6 10.12 10.87 10.82
N ILE A 7 8.85 10.61 11.11
CA ILE A 7 8.00 9.81 10.27
C ILE A 7 7.15 10.74 9.40
N ILE A 8 7.30 10.58 8.09
CA ILE A 8 6.56 11.40 7.13
C ILE A 8 5.11 10.92 7.07
N ASP A 9 4.15 11.84 7.12
CA ASP A 9 2.75 11.52 6.93
C ASP A 9 2.45 11.44 5.43
N ALA A 10 2.65 10.26 4.87
CA ALA A 10 2.48 10.05 3.42
C ALA A 10 1.03 10.18 2.98
N THR A 11 0.08 9.79 3.84
CA THR A 11 -1.35 9.93 3.53
C THR A 11 -1.69 11.40 3.30
N LYS A 12 -1.21 12.27 4.16
CA LYS A 12 -1.44 13.72 4.03
C LYS A 12 -0.84 14.25 2.74
N GLU A 13 0.41 13.90 2.44
CA GLU A 13 1.08 14.37 1.23
C GLU A 13 0.40 13.86 -0.03
N LEU A 14 -0.01 12.59 -0.06
CA LEU A 14 -0.72 12.04 -1.20
C LEU A 14 -2.09 12.71 -1.41
N ASN A 15 -2.80 13.00 -0.32
CA ASN A 15 -4.08 13.68 -0.42
C ASN A 15 -3.93 15.08 -1.01
N ILE A 16 -2.86 15.78 -0.66
CA ILE A 16 -2.55 17.09 -1.25
C ILE A 16 -2.29 16.94 -2.75
N LEU A 17 -1.43 16.00 -3.14
CA LEU A 17 -1.13 15.75 -4.56
C LEU A 17 -2.38 15.38 -5.35
N ARG A 18 -3.21 14.51 -4.80
CA ARG A 18 -4.43 14.05 -5.48
C ARG A 18 -5.49 15.12 -5.61
N SER A 19 -5.39 16.19 -4.84
CA SER A 19 -6.28 17.35 -4.96
C SER A 19 -5.87 18.28 -6.09
N LEU A 20 -4.66 18.13 -6.62
CA LEU A 20 -4.17 18.97 -7.70
C LEU A 20 -4.75 18.52 -9.03
N LYS A 21 -5.18 19.49 -9.81
CA LYS A 21 -5.75 19.22 -11.14
C LYS A 21 -4.68 18.61 -12.05
N GLY A 22 -5.04 17.51 -12.70
CA GLY A 22 -4.15 16.86 -13.63
C GLY A 22 -3.16 15.88 -13.00
N TYR A 23 -3.22 15.68 -11.67
CA TYR A 23 -2.37 14.69 -11.06
C TYR A 23 -2.70 13.29 -11.57
N LYS A 24 -1.67 12.56 -11.97
CA LYS A 24 -1.80 11.15 -12.33
C LYS A 24 -0.81 10.34 -11.51
N GLY A 25 -1.30 9.29 -10.87
CA GLY A 25 -0.43 8.37 -10.15
C GLY A 25 0.50 7.61 -11.09
N PRO A 26 1.60 7.06 -10.56
CA PRO A 26 2.57 6.33 -11.38
C PRO A 26 2.04 4.99 -11.88
N PHE A 27 1.03 4.44 -11.25
CA PHE A 27 0.40 3.19 -11.63
C PHE A 27 -1.05 3.19 -11.17
N ARG A 28 -1.81 2.23 -11.66
CA ARG A 28 -3.18 1.99 -11.18
C ARG A 28 -3.49 0.51 -11.16
N VAL A 29 -4.38 0.11 -10.28
CA VAL A 29 -4.88 -1.25 -10.20
C VAL A 29 -6.10 -1.37 -11.10
N MET A 30 -6.12 -2.40 -11.94
CA MET A 30 -7.28 -2.70 -12.77
C MET A 30 -8.26 -3.52 -11.94
N GLY A 31 -9.41 -2.90 -11.61
CA GLY A 31 -10.36 -3.53 -10.69
C GLY A 31 -9.86 -3.49 -9.25
N THR A 32 -9.72 -4.65 -8.66
CA THR A 32 -9.21 -4.77 -7.30
C THR A 32 -8.33 -6.03 -7.19
N TYR A 33 -7.83 -6.30 -5.98
CA TYR A 33 -7.09 -7.53 -5.71
C TYR A 33 -8.04 -8.73 -5.66
N ARG A 34 -7.46 -9.90 -5.88
CA ARG A 34 -8.11 -11.17 -5.57
C ARG A 34 -7.28 -11.86 -4.50
N LEU A 35 -7.94 -12.41 -3.51
CA LEU A 35 -7.28 -13.05 -2.39
C LEU A 35 -7.94 -14.40 -2.13
N ILE A 36 -7.12 -15.45 -2.17
CA ILE A 36 -7.55 -16.81 -1.86
C ILE A 36 -6.91 -17.17 -0.52
N ASP A 37 -7.75 -17.50 0.45
CA ASP A 37 -7.31 -17.89 1.79
C ASP A 37 -8.17 -19.07 2.25
N ASP A 38 -7.80 -20.26 1.80
CA ASP A 38 -8.61 -21.47 1.94
C ASP A 38 -7.99 -22.51 2.89
N GLY A 39 -7.13 -22.07 3.81
CA GLY A 39 -6.46 -22.96 4.75
C GLY A 39 -5.05 -23.37 4.32
N LEU A 40 -4.67 -23.04 3.09
CA LEU A 40 -3.30 -23.13 2.60
C LEU A 40 -2.65 -21.77 2.76
N ARG A 41 -1.47 -21.57 2.17
CA ARG A 41 -0.86 -20.24 2.16
C ARG A 41 -1.74 -19.28 1.37
N PRO A 42 -2.09 -18.13 1.92
CA PRO A 42 -2.88 -17.16 1.17
C PRO A 42 -2.18 -16.74 -0.13
N GLU A 43 -2.98 -16.56 -1.17
CA GLU A 43 -2.47 -16.11 -2.47
C GLU A 43 -3.22 -14.87 -2.90
N ALA A 44 -2.48 -13.85 -3.30
CA ALA A 44 -3.06 -12.61 -3.82
C ALA A 44 -2.72 -12.44 -5.29
N THR A 45 -3.65 -11.90 -6.05
CA THR A 45 -3.49 -11.61 -7.48
C THR A 45 -3.91 -10.18 -7.74
N VAL A 46 -3.12 -9.48 -8.56
CA VAL A 46 -3.44 -8.11 -8.99
C VAL A 46 -3.10 -7.92 -10.46
N ILE A 47 -3.80 -6.97 -11.09
CA ILE A 47 -3.45 -6.48 -12.41
C ILE A 47 -3.09 -5.01 -12.23
N ILE A 48 -1.84 -4.66 -12.52
CA ILE A 48 -1.30 -3.32 -12.40
C ILE A 48 -1.04 -2.76 -13.80
N LYS A 49 -1.48 -1.54 -14.03
CA LYS A 49 -1.28 -0.87 -15.32
C LYS A 49 -0.47 0.41 -15.13
N THR A 50 0.52 0.58 -16.00
CA THR A 50 1.26 1.84 -16.14
C THR A 50 1.10 2.32 -17.58
N GLU A 51 1.68 3.47 -17.92
CA GLU A 51 1.66 3.96 -19.30
C GLU A 51 2.38 3.01 -20.26
N LYS A 52 3.33 2.24 -19.76
CA LYS A 52 4.18 1.39 -20.59
C LYS A 52 3.70 -0.04 -20.72
N ARG A 53 3.03 -0.58 -19.72
CA ARG A 53 2.61 -1.98 -19.75
C ARG A 53 1.60 -2.32 -18.67
N GLU A 54 1.03 -3.50 -18.84
CA GLU A 54 0.10 -4.09 -17.88
C GLU A 54 0.74 -5.36 -17.33
N MET A 55 0.62 -5.57 -16.02
CA MET A 55 1.18 -6.74 -15.35
C MET A 55 0.10 -7.46 -14.58
N HIS A 56 0.03 -8.76 -14.78
CA HIS A 56 -0.89 -9.63 -14.07
C HIS A 56 -0.04 -10.60 -13.26
N GLU A 57 -0.01 -10.42 -11.94
CA GLU A 57 0.88 -11.17 -11.07
C GLU A 57 0.14 -11.79 -9.90
N ALA A 58 0.68 -12.89 -9.40
CA ALA A 58 0.20 -13.56 -8.20
C ALA A 58 1.37 -13.83 -7.27
N SER A 59 1.09 -13.85 -5.97
CA SER A 59 2.11 -14.17 -4.98
C SER A 59 1.44 -14.72 -3.73
N THR A 60 2.16 -15.59 -3.02
CA THR A 60 1.69 -16.12 -1.74
C THR A 60 2.34 -15.34 -0.61
N GLY A 61 1.83 -15.53 0.60
CA GLY A 61 2.39 -14.94 1.81
C GLY A 61 2.07 -15.80 3.02
N ALA A 62 2.64 -15.44 4.15
CA ALA A 62 2.37 -16.13 5.42
C ALA A 62 0.95 -15.83 5.90
N GLY A 63 0.44 -14.65 5.59
CA GLY A 63 -0.94 -14.25 5.87
C GLY A 63 -1.48 -13.41 4.72
N PRO A 64 -2.76 -12.99 4.80
CA PRO A 64 -3.38 -12.21 3.71
C PRO A 64 -2.66 -10.90 3.40
N VAL A 65 -2.28 -10.13 4.42
CA VAL A 65 -1.60 -8.86 4.21
C VAL A 65 -0.22 -9.07 3.60
N ASP A 66 0.48 -10.10 4.06
CA ASP A 66 1.79 -10.46 3.53
C ASP A 66 1.68 -10.84 2.04
N ALA A 67 0.66 -11.61 1.67
CA ALA A 67 0.42 -11.97 0.27
C ALA A 67 0.15 -10.73 -0.59
N LEU A 68 -0.65 -9.79 -0.08
CA LEU A 68 -0.93 -8.53 -0.77
C LEU A 68 0.33 -7.69 -0.93
N ALA A 69 1.14 -7.58 0.12
CA ALA A 69 2.40 -6.84 0.05
C ALA A 69 3.36 -7.48 -0.95
N ASN A 70 3.47 -8.80 -0.92
CA ASN A 70 4.36 -9.54 -1.82
C ASN A 70 3.97 -9.39 -3.28
N VAL A 71 2.67 -9.47 -3.60
CA VAL A 71 2.24 -9.34 -5.00
C VAL A 71 2.45 -7.92 -5.52
N LEU A 72 2.26 -6.90 -4.68
CA LEU A 72 2.52 -5.52 -5.08
C LEU A 72 4.02 -5.29 -5.29
N THR A 73 4.85 -5.79 -4.38
CA THR A 73 6.31 -5.69 -4.53
C THR A 73 6.76 -6.36 -5.83
N LYS A 74 6.27 -7.57 -6.09
CA LYS A 74 6.60 -8.31 -7.31
C LYS A 74 6.20 -7.55 -8.56
N SER A 75 4.98 -7.01 -8.57
CA SER A 75 4.45 -6.29 -9.74
C SER A 75 5.18 -4.97 -9.98
N LEU A 76 5.38 -4.20 -8.92
CA LEU A 76 5.89 -2.84 -9.05
C LEU A 76 7.41 -2.78 -9.20
N SER A 77 8.14 -3.70 -8.57
CA SER A 77 9.61 -3.65 -8.60
C SER A 77 10.20 -3.85 -9.99
N SER A 78 9.47 -4.50 -10.89
CA SER A 78 9.95 -4.70 -12.27
C SER A 78 9.95 -3.41 -13.09
N ILE A 79 9.14 -2.42 -12.69
CA ILE A 79 9.07 -1.12 -13.35
C ILE A 79 9.73 -0.04 -12.53
N PHE A 80 9.56 -0.11 -11.21
CA PHE A 80 10.08 0.89 -10.27
C PHE A 80 11.10 0.23 -9.35
N PRO A 81 12.38 0.22 -9.71
CA PRO A 81 13.40 -0.48 -8.90
C PRO A 81 13.47 -0.03 -7.45
N VAL A 82 13.07 1.20 -7.14
CA VAL A 82 13.04 1.70 -5.77
C VAL A 82 12.20 0.82 -4.83
N ILE A 83 11.20 0.14 -5.38
CA ILE A 83 10.30 -0.70 -4.59
C ILE A 83 11.05 -1.88 -3.93
N GLN A 84 12.13 -2.36 -4.54
CA GLN A 84 12.93 -3.44 -3.97
C GLN A 84 13.53 -3.09 -2.61
N GLY A 85 13.79 -1.81 -2.37
CA GLY A 85 14.36 -1.33 -1.11
C GLY A 85 13.32 -0.94 -0.07
N VAL A 86 12.04 -1.02 -0.41
CA VAL A 86 10.96 -0.61 0.50
C VAL A 86 10.55 -1.79 1.38
N LYS A 87 10.50 -1.56 2.69
CA LYS A 87 10.11 -2.57 3.67
C LYS A 87 8.99 -2.04 4.55
N LEU A 88 8.11 -2.94 4.95
CA LEU A 88 7.12 -2.63 5.98
C LEU A 88 7.80 -2.77 7.34
N VAL A 89 7.84 -1.69 8.09
CA VAL A 89 8.48 -1.65 9.40
C VAL A 89 7.48 -1.98 10.49
N ASP A 90 6.24 -1.55 10.32
CA ASP A 90 5.20 -1.76 11.31
C ASP A 90 3.84 -1.82 10.64
N PHE A 91 2.95 -2.62 11.22
CA PHE A 91 1.57 -2.76 10.78
C PHE A 91 0.69 -2.80 12.03
N SER A 92 -0.33 -1.97 12.06
CA SER A 92 -1.32 -2.02 13.12
C SER A 92 -2.71 -1.82 12.57
N SER A 93 -3.70 -2.39 13.24
CA SER A 93 -5.08 -2.23 12.86
C SER A 93 -5.93 -2.01 14.10
N ARG A 94 -7.01 -1.28 13.95
CA ARG A 94 -7.98 -1.08 15.03
C ARG A 94 -9.38 -0.91 14.45
N ILE A 95 -10.35 -1.28 15.25
CA ILE A 95 -11.73 -1.16 14.86
C ILE A 95 -12.24 0.20 15.32
N HIS A 96 -12.85 0.94 14.38
CA HIS A 96 -13.56 2.16 14.70
C HIS A 96 -14.99 1.80 15.04
N ASP A 97 -15.38 2.10 16.28
CA ASP A 97 -16.72 1.83 16.73
C ASP A 97 -17.69 2.83 16.12
N SER A 98 -18.65 2.32 15.36
CA SER A 98 -19.69 3.15 14.78
C SER A 98 -20.87 3.20 15.77
N ARG A 99 -21.10 4.37 16.34
CA ARG A 99 -22.24 4.56 17.25
C ARG A 99 -23.59 4.37 16.57
N SER A 100 -23.64 4.37 15.27
CA SER A 100 -24.87 4.13 14.53
C SER A 100 -25.21 2.65 14.42
N GLY A 101 -24.36 1.76 14.93
CA GLY A 101 -24.65 0.34 15.01
C GLY A 101 -24.66 -0.43 13.71
N THR A 102 -24.30 0.16 12.59
CA THR A 102 -24.42 -0.51 11.32
C THR A 102 -23.12 -1.09 10.89
N ALA A 103 -22.05 -0.83 10.84
CA ALA A 103 -20.85 -1.56 10.46
C ALA A 103 -19.60 -0.90 11.06
N ALA A 104 -18.87 -1.68 11.81
CA ALA A 104 -17.59 -1.20 12.30
C ALA A 104 -16.66 -1.03 11.10
N GLN A 105 -15.86 0.04 11.10
CA GLN A 105 -14.82 0.23 10.12
C GLN A 105 -13.47 -0.16 10.72
N VAL A 106 -12.56 -0.61 9.88
CA VAL A 106 -11.21 -0.99 10.29
C VAL A 106 -10.26 0.08 9.78
N GLU A 107 -9.44 0.62 10.68
CA GLU A 107 -8.34 1.49 10.31
C GLU A 107 -7.06 0.66 10.30
N VAL A 108 -6.28 0.79 9.24
CA VAL A 108 -4.97 0.15 9.10
C VAL A 108 -3.92 1.24 8.99
N ASP A 109 -2.89 1.13 9.82
CA ASP A 109 -1.73 2.00 9.79
C ASP A 109 -0.52 1.18 9.42
N ILE A 110 0.23 1.59 8.39
CA ILE A 110 1.46 0.92 7.99
C ILE A 110 2.59 1.91 7.97
N ILE A 111 3.73 1.50 8.50
CA ILE A 111 4.97 2.28 8.45
C ILE A 111 5.92 1.59 7.50
N PHE A 112 6.46 2.35 6.56
CA PHE A 112 7.40 1.89 5.54
C PHE A 112 8.76 2.55 5.73
N SER A 113 9.81 1.90 5.25
CA SER A 113 11.15 2.45 5.21
C SER A 113 11.87 2.02 3.94
N ASP A 114 12.70 2.91 3.40
CA ASP A 114 13.61 2.57 2.30
C ASP A 114 15.08 2.61 2.73
N GLY A 115 15.32 2.70 4.03
CA GLY A 115 16.67 2.84 4.59
C GLY A 115 17.08 4.27 4.84
N ASP A 116 16.49 5.24 4.13
CA ASP A 116 16.77 6.67 4.30
C ASP A 116 15.62 7.41 4.96
N ALA A 117 14.41 7.13 4.52
CA ALA A 117 13.22 7.79 5.01
C ALA A 117 12.24 6.76 5.59
N ILE A 118 11.38 7.24 6.46
CA ILE A 118 10.31 6.45 7.07
C ILE A 118 9.01 7.22 6.84
N TRP A 119 8.01 6.55 6.35
CA TRP A 119 6.71 7.18 6.11
C TRP A 119 5.57 6.30 6.56
N SER A 120 4.47 6.91 6.95
CA SER A 120 3.29 6.21 7.42
C SER A 120 2.11 6.49 6.52
N VAL A 121 1.23 5.50 6.41
CA VAL A 121 -0.02 5.62 5.69
C VAL A 121 -1.16 5.09 6.57
N VAL A 122 -2.34 5.63 6.35
CA VAL A 122 -3.55 5.24 7.06
C VAL A 122 -4.65 5.00 6.04
N ALA A 123 -5.35 3.91 6.17
CA ALA A 123 -6.52 3.64 5.34
C ALA A 123 -7.64 3.08 6.20
N ILE A 124 -8.87 3.38 5.83
CA ILE A 124 -10.06 2.96 6.57
C ILE A 124 -11.02 2.30 5.60
N SER A 125 -11.53 1.15 5.97
CA SER A 125 -12.51 0.40 5.17
C SER A 125 -13.33 -0.50 6.07
N GLU A 126 -14.38 -1.07 5.53
CA GLU A 126 -15.21 -2.03 6.27
C GLU A 126 -14.52 -3.37 6.48
N ASN A 127 -13.39 -3.64 5.83
CA ASN A 127 -12.70 -4.90 6.00
C ASN A 127 -11.19 -4.71 6.01
N ILE A 128 -10.51 -5.51 6.82
CA ILE A 128 -9.08 -5.35 7.07
C ILE A 128 -8.23 -5.58 5.82
N ASN A 129 -8.61 -6.52 4.97
CA ASN A 129 -7.83 -6.81 3.76
C ASN A 129 -7.92 -5.65 2.77
N LYS A 130 -9.10 -5.06 2.63
CA LYS A 130 -9.28 -3.90 1.76
C LYS A 130 -8.54 -2.67 2.29
N ALA A 131 -8.65 -2.40 3.59
CA ALA A 131 -7.92 -1.28 4.20
C ALA A 131 -6.42 -1.49 4.07
N SER A 132 -5.93 -2.72 4.29
CA SER A 132 -4.52 -3.04 4.13
C SER A 132 -4.05 -2.83 2.70
N PHE A 133 -4.84 -3.27 1.72
CA PHE A 133 -4.50 -3.09 0.32
C PHE A 133 -4.40 -1.61 -0.06
N MET A 134 -5.36 -0.82 0.38
CA MET A 134 -5.34 0.63 0.15
C MET A 134 -4.10 1.28 0.76
N ALA A 135 -3.76 0.92 1.99
CA ALA A 135 -2.58 1.46 2.67
C ALA A 135 -1.30 1.03 1.97
N LEU A 136 -1.21 -0.23 1.54
CA LEU A 136 -0.05 -0.72 0.79
C LEU A 136 0.13 0.04 -0.51
N LEU A 137 -0.94 0.25 -1.26
CA LEU A 137 -0.87 1.02 -2.52
C LEU A 137 -0.34 2.43 -2.27
N ASP A 138 -0.84 3.09 -1.23
CA ASP A 138 -0.41 4.45 -0.90
C ASP A 138 1.06 4.48 -0.50
N GLY A 139 1.49 3.53 0.30
CA GLY A 139 2.89 3.46 0.73
C GLY A 139 3.86 3.25 -0.42
N PHE A 140 3.51 2.39 -1.36
CA PHE A 140 4.34 2.16 -2.55
C PHE A 140 4.29 3.34 -3.52
N GLU A 141 3.12 3.95 -3.69
CA GLU A 141 3.01 5.15 -4.53
C GLU A 141 3.90 6.26 -3.99
N TYR A 142 3.87 6.48 -2.67
CA TYR A 142 4.72 7.49 -2.04
C TYR A 142 6.21 7.20 -2.29
N ALA A 143 6.62 5.94 -2.17
CA ALA A 143 8.00 5.55 -2.41
C ALA A 143 8.45 5.90 -3.84
N ILE A 144 7.62 5.62 -4.82
CA ILE A 144 7.90 5.91 -6.22
C ILE A 144 8.03 7.42 -6.43
N LEU A 145 7.05 8.18 -5.95
CA LEU A 145 7.01 9.63 -6.15
C LEU A 145 8.17 10.33 -5.46
N SER A 146 8.55 9.89 -4.28
CA SER A 146 9.63 10.53 -3.53
C SER A 146 10.98 10.39 -4.20
N LYS A 147 11.19 9.33 -4.97
CA LYS A 147 12.45 9.14 -5.72
C LYS A 147 12.42 9.87 -7.06
N GLU A 148 11.27 9.99 -7.70
CA GLU A 148 11.16 10.70 -8.97
C GLU A 148 11.37 12.21 -8.81
N THR A 149 11.08 12.75 -7.63
CA THR A 149 11.24 14.18 -7.36
C THR A 149 12.58 14.53 -6.73
N ALA A 150 13.39 13.54 -6.46
CA ALA A 150 14.69 13.75 -5.82
C ALA A 150 15.75 14.22 -6.82
#